data_0771393e6311b3426bb49284791847d3
#
_entry.id   0771393e6311b3426bb49284791847d3
#
_cell.length_a   1.000
_cell.length_b   1.000
_cell.length_c   1.000
_cell.angle_alpha   90.00
_cell.angle_beta   90.00
_cell.angle_gamma   90.00
#
_symmetry.space_group_name_H-M   'P 1'
#
loop_
_entity.id
_entity.type
_entity.pdbx_description
1 polymer ?
#
loop_
_entity_poly.entity_id
_entity_poly.type
_entity_poly.pdbx_seq_one_letter_code
_entity_poly.pdbx_strand_id
1 'polypeptide(L)'
;MSSTPAKPFDPSVVQRVIGPYLEGQQSPEERGQVYRDLLGYVPPRIQSRFHVTGALDPKMLDLQEQMRTHAMYTDVLDPKTVQLMLFGMLLMDMNDAATTHGLAARRAGAGWDEMQAVISLCFLFRGLPAANRGADILADLAQREDAASKAAAA
;
A
#
# COMPACT_ATOMS: atom_id res chain seq x y z
N MET A 1 0.20 6.91 18.75
CA MET A 1 0.30 8.02 17.77
C MET A 1 -0.92 7.95 16.88
N SER A 2 -1.78 8.96 16.94
CA SER A 2 -2.95 9.07 16.06
C SER A 2 -2.45 9.23 14.63
N SER A 3 -2.73 8.26 13.76
CA SER A 3 -2.49 8.42 12.33
C SER A 3 -3.48 9.46 11.82
N THR A 4 -3.00 10.67 11.60
CA THR A 4 -3.79 11.68 10.90
C THR A 4 -4.21 11.08 9.56
N PRO A 5 -5.52 11.02 9.24
CA PRO A 5 -5.94 10.51 7.94
C PRO A 5 -5.23 11.28 6.85
N ALA A 6 -4.69 10.55 5.86
CA ALA A 6 -4.01 11.17 4.73
C ALA A 6 -4.95 12.19 4.10
N LYS A 7 -4.53 13.45 4.00
CA LYS A 7 -5.32 14.50 3.35
C LYS A 7 -5.63 14.05 1.91
N PRO A 8 -6.85 14.31 1.42
CA PRO A 8 -7.16 14.06 0.03
C PRO A 8 -6.10 14.71 -0.86
N PHE A 9 -5.56 13.96 -1.80
CA PHE A 9 -4.58 14.48 -2.75
C PHE A 9 -5.29 15.17 -3.90
N ASP A 10 -4.89 16.44 -4.17
CA ASP A 10 -5.37 17.19 -5.32
C ASP A 10 -4.21 17.43 -6.30
N PRO A 11 -4.16 16.71 -7.42
CA PRO A 11 -3.09 16.84 -8.40
C PRO A 11 -3.04 18.23 -9.06
N SER A 12 -4.15 18.95 -9.12
CA SER A 12 -4.18 20.29 -9.72
C SER A 12 -3.37 21.32 -8.93
N VAL A 13 -3.31 21.14 -7.60
CA VAL A 13 -2.48 21.99 -6.73
C VAL A 13 -1.00 21.73 -6.99
N VAL A 14 -0.59 20.48 -7.12
CA VAL A 14 0.79 20.11 -7.44
C VAL A 14 1.20 20.68 -8.80
N GLN A 15 0.36 20.51 -9.81
CA GLN A 15 0.61 21.04 -11.16
C GLN A 15 0.77 22.56 -11.18
N ARG A 16 -0.05 23.28 -10.41
CA ARG A 16 -0.02 24.74 -10.36
C ARG A 16 1.18 25.30 -9.58
N VAL A 17 1.55 24.64 -8.48
CA VAL A 17 2.54 25.18 -7.52
C VAL A 17 3.95 24.64 -7.78
N ILE A 18 4.07 23.35 -8.07
CA ILE A 18 5.35 22.67 -8.28
C ILE A 18 5.69 22.62 -9.78
N GLY A 19 4.72 22.25 -10.60
CA GLY A 19 4.89 22.14 -12.03
C GLY A 19 4.08 20.99 -12.63
N PRO A 20 3.94 20.97 -13.95
CA PRO A 20 3.21 19.91 -14.65
C PRO A 20 3.98 18.58 -14.59
N TYR A 21 3.23 17.50 -14.68
CA TYR A 21 3.80 16.18 -14.94
C TYR A 21 4.52 16.22 -16.29
N LEU A 22 5.79 15.85 -16.34
CA LEU A 22 6.60 15.99 -17.55
C LEU A 22 6.18 15.00 -18.64
N GLU A 23 6.18 15.44 -19.89
CA GLU A 23 5.88 14.62 -21.05
C GLU A 23 6.96 13.55 -21.30
N GLY A 24 6.61 12.51 -22.09
CA GLY A 24 7.54 11.46 -22.51
C GLY A 24 7.76 10.34 -21.48
N GLN A 25 7.01 10.33 -20.38
CA GLN A 25 6.99 9.26 -19.39
C GLN A 25 5.59 8.61 -19.31
N GLN A 26 5.49 7.44 -18.68
CA GLN A 26 4.18 6.84 -18.38
C GLN A 26 3.31 7.82 -17.60
N SER A 27 2.04 7.96 -17.98
CA SER A 27 1.09 8.80 -17.27
C SER A 27 0.84 8.31 -15.83
N PRO A 28 0.36 9.17 -14.92
CA PRO A 28 -0.05 8.74 -13.58
C PRO A 28 -1.13 7.65 -13.60
N GLU A 29 -2.01 7.66 -14.59
CA GLU A 29 -3.07 6.67 -14.81
C GLU A 29 -2.48 5.29 -15.16
N GLU A 30 -1.53 5.24 -16.08
CA GLU A 30 -0.84 4.01 -16.48
C GLU A 30 -0.04 3.44 -15.30
N ARG A 31 0.76 4.28 -14.61
CA ARG A 31 1.50 3.88 -13.40
C ARG A 31 0.56 3.40 -12.30
N GLY A 32 -0.61 4.01 -12.18
CA GLY A 32 -1.62 3.66 -11.19
C GLY A 32 -2.26 2.28 -11.41
N GLN A 33 -2.19 1.70 -12.62
CA GLN A 33 -2.87 0.44 -12.93
C GLN A 33 -2.39 -0.71 -12.04
N VAL A 34 -1.09 -0.85 -11.84
CA VAL A 34 -0.51 -1.89 -10.96
C VAL A 34 -1.03 -1.80 -9.53
N TYR A 35 -1.23 -0.58 -9.03
CA TYR A 35 -1.78 -0.36 -7.68
C TYR A 35 -3.28 -0.67 -7.62
N ARG A 36 -4.05 -0.33 -8.65
CA ARG A 36 -5.47 -0.70 -8.73
C ARG A 36 -5.64 -2.23 -8.76
N ASP A 37 -4.79 -2.92 -9.51
CA ASP A 37 -4.82 -4.39 -9.56
C ASP A 37 -4.50 -4.99 -8.19
N LEU A 38 -3.49 -4.46 -7.50
CA LEU A 38 -3.05 -4.93 -6.19
C LEU A 38 -4.04 -4.58 -5.06
N LEU A 39 -4.56 -3.35 -5.03
CA LEU A 39 -5.26 -2.76 -3.89
C LEU A 39 -6.73 -2.41 -4.18
N GLY A 40 -7.13 -2.34 -5.44
CA GLY A 40 -8.42 -1.81 -5.87
C GLY A 40 -8.45 -0.29 -6.05
N TYR A 41 -7.40 0.43 -5.66
CA TYR A 41 -7.26 1.88 -5.77
C TYR A 41 -5.79 2.30 -5.76
N VAL A 42 -5.52 3.56 -6.07
CA VAL A 42 -4.17 4.15 -5.92
C VAL A 42 -4.14 4.95 -4.62
N PRO A 43 -3.32 4.59 -3.64
CA PRO A 43 -3.24 5.33 -2.38
C PRO A 43 -2.85 6.81 -2.60
N PRO A 44 -3.40 7.78 -1.85
CA PRO A 44 -3.09 9.20 -2.00
C PRO A 44 -1.59 9.52 -1.91
N ARG A 45 -0.87 8.83 -1.04
CA ARG A 45 0.59 8.96 -0.89
C ARG A 45 1.34 8.56 -2.17
N ILE A 46 0.87 7.54 -2.87
CA ILE A 46 1.43 7.10 -4.16
C ILE A 46 1.12 8.12 -5.26
N GLN A 47 -0.10 8.64 -5.30
CA GLN A 47 -0.48 9.71 -6.23
C GLN A 47 0.39 10.96 -6.03
N SER A 48 0.62 11.35 -4.76
CA SER A 48 1.52 12.47 -4.43
C SER A 48 2.92 12.24 -4.99
N ARG A 49 3.49 11.05 -4.81
CA ARG A 49 4.81 10.70 -5.33
C ARG A 49 4.83 10.74 -6.87
N PHE A 50 3.81 10.22 -7.54
CA PHE A 50 3.73 10.27 -8.99
C PHE A 50 3.78 11.72 -9.50
N HIS A 51 2.93 12.58 -8.98
CA HIS A 51 2.84 13.95 -9.47
C HIS A 51 4.04 14.81 -9.06
N VAL A 52 4.51 14.72 -7.83
CA VAL A 52 5.65 15.52 -7.35
C VAL A 52 6.96 15.05 -8.01
N THR A 53 7.26 13.76 -7.92
CA THR A 53 8.52 13.23 -8.49
C THR A 53 8.46 13.24 -10.02
N GLY A 54 7.30 12.98 -10.62
CA GLY A 54 7.12 13.06 -12.08
C GLY A 54 7.27 14.48 -12.65
N ALA A 55 7.01 15.51 -11.85
CA ALA A 55 7.26 16.90 -12.25
C ALA A 55 8.72 17.32 -12.04
N LEU A 56 9.37 16.86 -10.97
CA LEU A 56 10.69 17.33 -10.55
C LEU A 56 11.84 16.44 -11.03
N ASP A 57 11.63 15.11 -11.02
CA ASP A 57 12.64 14.11 -11.39
C ASP A 57 11.98 12.85 -11.96
N PRO A 58 11.50 12.90 -13.20
CA PRO A 58 10.81 11.76 -13.84
C PRO A 58 11.69 10.53 -13.96
N LYS A 59 13.00 10.69 -14.12
CA LYS A 59 13.94 9.58 -14.18
C LYS A 59 14.01 8.84 -12.83
N MET A 60 14.02 9.56 -11.72
CA MET A 60 13.97 8.95 -10.40
C MET A 60 12.65 8.21 -10.17
N LEU A 61 11.52 8.76 -10.63
CA LEU A 61 10.24 8.09 -10.56
C LEU A 61 10.26 6.76 -11.31
N ASP A 62 10.81 6.72 -12.53
CA ASP A 62 10.96 5.50 -13.32
C ASP A 62 11.82 4.45 -12.60
N LEU A 63 12.95 4.85 -12.04
CA LEU A 63 13.83 3.96 -11.29
C LEU A 63 13.13 3.38 -10.06
N GLN A 64 12.40 4.21 -9.30
CA GLN A 64 11.64 3.77 -8.13
C GLN A 64 10.59 2.72 -8.50
N GLU A 65 9.81 2.96 -9.56
CA GLU A 65 8.78 2.01 -10.02
C GLU A 65 9.39 0.73 -10.58
N GLN A 66 10.50 0.80 -11.31
CA GLN A 66 11.21 -0.37 -11.81
C GLN A 66 11.75 -1.24 -10.66
N MET A 67 12.42 -0.65 -9.68
CA MET A 67 12.95 -1.36 -8.52
C MET A 67 11.82 -1.99 -7.68
N ARG A 68 10.75 -1.24 -7.45
CA ARG A 68 9.56 -1.73 -6.75
C ARG A 68 8.96 -2.94 -7.48
N THR A 69 8.74 -2.82 -8.79
CA THR A 69 8.19 -3.91 -9.60
C THR A 69 9.07 -5.14 -9.57
N HIS A 70 10.37 -4.95 -9.75
CA HIS A 70 11.34 -6.06 -9.71
C HIS A 70 11.31 -6.79 -8.36
N ALA A 71 11.28 -6.06 -7.24
CA ALA A 71 11.29 -6.65 -5.92
C ALA A 71 9.97 -7.32 -5.52
N MET A 72 8.83 -6.68 -5.86
CA MET A 72 7.51 -7.17 -5.42
C MET A 72 6.93 -8.28 -6.29
N TYR A 73 7.27 -8.33 -7.57
CA TYR A 73 6.73 -9.30 -8.53
C TYR A 73 7.82 -10.30 -8.95
N THR A 74 8.45 -10.89 -7.94
CA THR A 74 9.45 -11.96 -8.12
C THR A 74 8.80 -13.27 -8.57
N ASP A 75 9.52 -14.06 -9.38
CA ASP A 75 9.08 -15.41 -9.77
C ASP A 75 9.40 -16.47 -8.68
N VAL A 76 10.09 -16.08 -7.60
CA VAL A 76 10.56 -17.01 -6.54
C VAL A 76 9.52 -17.19 -5.43
N LEU A 77 8.78 -16.13 -5.09
CA LEU A 77 7.75 -16.14 -4.05
C LEU A 77 6.39 -15.83 -4.67
N ASP A 78 5.35 -16.54 -4.25
CA ASP A 78 4.00 -16.24 -4.68
C ASP A 78 3.51 -14.88 -4.14
N PRO A 79 2.54 -14.24 -4.82
CA PRO A 79 2.07 -12.90 -4.44
C PRO A 79 1.54 -12.80 -3.00
N LYS A 80 0.86 -13.83 -2.51
CA LYS A 80 0.35 -13.86 -1.12
C LYS A 80 1.49 -13.82 -0.13
N THR A 81 2.50 -14.67 -0.32
CA THR A 81 3.70 -14.73 0.53
C THR A 81 4.42 -13.38 0.54
N VAL A 82 4.64 -12.77 -0.63
CA VAL A 82 5.27 -11.44 -0.72
C VAL A 82 4.50 -10.41 0.11
N GLN A 83 3.19 -10.36 -0.01
CA GLN A 83 2.38 -9.37 0.71
C GLN A 83 2.32 -9.64 2.22
N LEU A 84 2.28 -10.90 2.65
CA LEU A 84 2.37 -11.26 4.08
C LEU A 84 3.73 -10.85 4.67
N MET A 85 4.83 -11.07 3.95
CA MET A 85 6.16 -10.64 4.38
C MET A 85 6.24 -9.11 4.50
N LEU A 86 5.77 -8.37 3.49
CA LEU A 86 5.76 -6.91 3.52
C LEU A 86 4.87 -6.38 4.64
N PHE A 87 3.71 -7.00 4.88
CA PHE A 87 2.85 -6.68 6.03
C PHE A 87 3.62 -6.81 7.34
N GLY A 88 4.31 -7.94 7.56
CA GLY A 88 5.10 -8.18 8.76
C GLY A 88 6.27 -7.21 8.92
N MET A 89 7.06 -6.97 7.87
CA MET A 89 8.19 -6.03 7.89
C MET A 89 7.73 -4.61 8.28
N LEU A 90 6.65 -4.14 7.66
CA LEU A 90 6.11 -2.80 7.92
C LEU A 90 5.43 -2.71 9.28
N LEU A 91 4.82 -3.79 9.77
CA LEU A 91 4.29 -3.85 11.12
C LEU A 91 5.41 -3.77 12.16
N MET A 92 6.54 -4.45 11.95
CA MET A 92 7.73 -4.35 12.80
C MET A 92 8.28 -2.93 12.85
N ASP A 93 8.23 -2.19 11.73
CA ASP A 93 8.64 -0.79 11.62
C ASP A 93 7.56 0.19 12.12
N MET A 94 6.41 -0.29 12.57
CA MET A 94 5.25 0.53 12.95
C MET A 94 4.80 1.50 11.84
N ASN A 95 5.03 1.12 10.60
CA ASN A 95 4.76 1.92 9.41
C ASN A 95 3.29 1.79 8.98
N ASP A 96 2.66 2.92 8.65
CA ASP A 96 1.25 2.95 8.22
C ASP A 96 1.00 2.15 6.92
N ALA A 97 2.02 1.95 6.09
CA ALA A 97 1.92 1.11 4.90
C ALA A 97 1.64 -0.38 5.22
N ALA A 98 1.78 -0.82 6.48
CA ALA A 98 1.36 -2.15 6.90
C ALA A 98 -0.10 -2.42 6.57
N THR A 99 -1.01 -1.46 6.76
CA THR A 99 -2.42 -1.59 6.38
C THR A 99 -2.58 -1.84 4.87
N THR A 100 -1.80 -1.14 4.04
CA THR A 100 -1.83 -1.30 2.57
C THR A 100 -1.42 -2.71 2.15
N HIS A 101 -0.32 -3.21 2.71
CA HIS A 101 0.17 -4.56 2.40
C HIS A 101 -0.67 -5.66 3.07
N GLY A 102 -1.30 -5.38 4.20
CA GLY A 102 -2.34 -6.24 4.78
C GLY A 102 -3.55 -6.40 3.84
N LEU A 103 -4.04 -5.29 3.27
CA LEU A 103 -5.10 -5.34 2.26
C LEU A 103 -4.66 -6.14 1.02
N ALA A 104 -3.45 -5.89 0.52
CA ALA A 104 -2.91 -6.62 -0.62
C ALA A 104 -2.79 -8.12 -0.35
N ALA A 105 -2.35 -8.52 0.85
CA ALA A 105 -2.29 -9.91 1.28
C ALA A 105 -3.68 -10.57 1.28
N ARG A 106 -4.71 -9.88 1.83
CA ARG A 106 -6.10 -10.35 1.79
C ARG A 106 -6.60 -10.53 0.35
N ARG A 107 -6.35 -9.58 -0.53
CA ARG A 107 -6.72 -9.66 -1.95
C ARG A 107 -5.97 -10.76 -2.70
N ALA A 108 -4.76 -11.10 -2.26
CA ALA A 108 -3.99 -12.24 -2.77
C ALA A 108 -4.39 -13.60 -2.14
N GLY A 109 -5.43 -13.63 -1.30
CA GLY A 109 -6.01 -14.85 -0.73
C GLY A 109 -5.45 -15.25 0.63
N ALA A 110 -4.78 -14.34 1.36
CA ALA A 110 -4.35 -14.62 2.74
C ALA A 110 -5.56 -14.79 3.67
N GLY A 111 -5.57 -15.85 4.46
CA GLY A 111 -6.53 -16.10 5.52
C GLY A 111 -6.32 -15.17 6.72
N TRP A 112 -7.35 -15.00 7.55
CA TRP A 112 -7.22 -14.21 8.79
C TRP A 112 -6.24 -14.87 9.78
N ASP A 113 -6.17 -16.18 9.79
CA ASP A 113 -5.24 -16.97 10.59
C ASP A 113 -3.78 -16.80 10.12
N GLU A 114 -3.53 -16.73 8.81
CA GLU A 114 -2.21 -16.43 8.25
C GLU A 114 -1.77 -14.99 8.63
N MET A 115 -2.67 -14.02 8.55
CA MET A 115 -2.42 -12.65 8.99
C MET A 115 -2.10 -12.58 10.48
N GLN A 116 -2.88 -13.29 11.32
CA GLN A 116 -2.62 -13.36 12.77
C GLN A 116 -1.29 -14.06 13.09
N ALA A 117 -0.92 -15.09 12.32
CA ALA A 117 0.38 -15.76 12.50
C ALA A 117 1.56 -14.79 12.26
N VAL A 118 1.46 -13.93 11.23
CA VAL A 118 2.46 -12.87 10.99
C VAL A 118 2.54 -11.90 12.16
N ILE A 119 1.39 -11.45 12.72
CA ILE A 119 1.36 -10.59 13.90
C ILE A 119 2.02 -11.28 15.10
N SER A 120 1.79 -12.56 15.28
CA SER A 120 2.39 -13.35 16.37
C SER A 120 3.91 -13.45 16.23
N LEU A 121 4.43 -13.58 15.02
CA LEU A 121 5.88 -13.53 14.75
C LEU A 121 6.45 -12.13 15.06
N CYS A 122 5.76 -11.07 14.67
CA CYS A 122 6.17 -9.70 14.99
C CYS A 122 6.18 -9.45 16.51
N PHE A 123 5.22 -10.01 17.23
CA PHE A 123 5.17 -9.92 18.72
C PHE A 123 6.43 -10.45 19.38
N LEU A 124 7.05 -11.53 18.87
CA LEU A 124 8.27 -12.11 19.46
C LEU A 124 9.41 -11.10 19.56
N PHE A 125 9.50 -10.17 18.64
CA PHE A 125 10.61 -9.21 18.54
C PHE A 125 10.21 -7.76 18.87
N ARG A 126 8.92 -7.41 18.74
CA ARG A 126 8.42 -6.05 18.94
C ARG A 126 7.45 -5.91 20.12
N GLY A 127 6.95 -7.04 20.64
CA GLY A 127 6.05 -7.07 21.81
C GLY A 127 4.64 -6.54 21.54
N LEU A 128 3.96 -6.12 22.61
CA LEU A 128 2.57 -5.64 22.57
C LEU A 128 2.30 -4.50 21.56
N PRO A 129 3.20 -3.54 21.31
CA PRO A 129 2.95 -2.53 20.29
C PRO A 129 2.64 -3.12 18.92
N ALA A 130 3.36 -4.15 18.49
CA ALA A 130 3.07 -4.82 17.21
C ALA A 130 1.77 -5.62 17.26
N ALA A 131 1.49 -6.31 18.36
CA ALA A 131 0.24 -7.05 18.52
C ALA A 131 -0.99 -6.13 18.47
N ASN A 132 -0.96 -5.02 19.20
CA ASN A 132 -2.05 -4.05 19.22
C ASN A 132 -2.24 -3.41 17.83
N ARG A 133 -1.16 -2.95 17.21
CA ARG A 133 -1.22 -2.36 15.85
C ARG A 133 -1.71 -3.36 14.81
N GLY A 134 -1.25 -4.61 14.88
CA GLY A 134 -1.70 -5.68 14.00
C GLY A 134 -3.18 -5.97 14.16
N ALA A 135 -3.68 -6.04 15.39
CA ALA A 135 -5.10 -6.24 15.67
C ALA A 135 -5.97 -5.09 15.12
N ASP A 136 -5.53 -3.84 15.31
CA ASP A 136 -6.21 -2.67 14.75
C ASP A 136 -6.30 -2.74 13.22
N ILE A 137 -5.22 -3.15 12.56
CA ILE A 137 -5.20 -3.32 11.11
C ILE A 137 -6.19 -4.41 10.67
N LEU A 138 -6.20 -5.57 11.31
CA LEU A 138 -7.14 -6.64 10.96
C LEU A 138 -8.60 -6.21 11.18
N ALA A 139 -8.89 -5.49 12.26
CA ALA A 139 -10.22 -4.96 12.53
C ALA A 139 -10.67 -3.96 11.45
N ASP A 140 -9.78 -3.05 11.03
CA ASP A 140 -10.05 -2.10 9.94
C ASP A 140 -10.30 -2.82 8.59
N LEU A 141 -9.48 -3.81 8.25
CA LEU A 141 -9.64 -4.60 7.03
C LEU A 141 -10.96 -5.39 7.04
N ALA A 142 -11.35 -5.98 8.17
CA ALA A 142 -12.61 -6.70 8.31
C ALA A 142 -13.81 -5.77 8.10
N GLN A 143 -13.77 -4.54 8.65
CA GLN A 143 -14.82 -3.54 8.44
C GLN A 143 -14.94 -3.14 6.96
N ARG A 144 -13.81 -2.99 6.26
CA ARG A 144 -13.79 -2.68 4.82
C ARG A 144 -14.38 -3.82 3.98
N GLU A 145 -14.05 -5.08 4.28
CA GLU A 145 -14.60 -6.25 3.59
C GLU A 145 -16.12 -6.37 3.82
N ASP A 146 -16.60 -6.14 5.04
CA ASP A 146 -18.03 -6.13 5.35
C ASP A 146 -18.78 -5.03 4.60
N ALA A 147 -18.24 -3.82 4.58
CA ALA A 147 -18.83 -2.70 3.85
C ALA A 147 -18.89 -2.96 2.34
N ALA A 148 -17.83 -3.52 1.75
CA ALA A 148 -17.78 -3.88 0.34
C ALA A 148 -18.80 -4.98 0.00
N SER A 149 -18.97 -5.99 0.86
CA SER A 149 -19.94 -7.06 0.69
C SER A 149 -21.37 -6.54 0.72
N LYS A 150 -21.69 -5.62 1.63
CA LYS A 150 -23.01 -4.97 1.73
C LYS A 150 -23.31 -4.11 0.50
N ALA A 151 -22.33 -3.38 -0.01
CA ALA A 151 -22.49 -2.56 -1.21
C ALA A 151 -22.72 -3.41 -2.47
N ALA A 152 -22.10 -4.61 -2.56
CA ALA A 152 -22.29 -5.53 -3.67
C ALA A 152 -23.64 -6.27 -3.63
N ALA A 153 -24.29 -6.36 -2.45
CA ALA A 153 -25.59 -7.00 -2.25
C ALA A 153 -26.78 -6.05 -2.41
N ALA A 154 -26.53 -4.74 -2.49
CA ALA A 154 -27.56 -3.70 -2.63
C ALA A 154 -27.79 -3.33 -4.10
#